data_9b3cd583799d3b2b33ceb73ad32bda19
#
_entry.id   9b3cd583799d3b2b33ceb73ad32bda19
#
_cell.length_a   1.000
_cell.length_b   1.000
_cell.length_c   1.000
_cell.angle_alpha   90.00
_cell.angle_beta   90.00
_cell.angle_gamma   90.00
#
_symmetry.space_group_name_H-M   'P 1'
#
loop_
_entity.id
_entity.type
_entity.pdbx_description
1 polymer ?
#
loop_
_entity_poly.entity_id
_entity_poly.type
_entity_poly.pdbx_seq_one_letter_code
_entity_poly.pdbx_strand_id
1 'polypeptide(L)'
;MAIVQEIKNGQVVDNSASQKKTDESTTKNAYDKEMFLKLLVAEMQYQDPLEPTSNTEYVSELASFSQIEAVQAVQGQMSTIQANSLVGKYVILLEDDQYISGKVDYVMTEDNEMFLSVNNKLYSIDTLDSVCDEDYYMGVLNAQTFTDMLKKLPTVYTLTTADEDKIKEARKFYDAMTDGQKQFVSADSVTTLQKLEERLQ
;
A
#
# COMPACT_ATOMS: atom_id res chain seq x y z
N MET A 1 -3.07 13.75 -12.41
CA MET A 1 -4.49 14.07 -12.16
C MET A 1 -5.09 12.90 -11.41
N ALA A 2 -5.51 13.10 -10.18
CA ALA A 2 -6.11 12.02 -9.40
C ALA A 2 -7.50 11.69 -9.95
N ILE A 3 -7.68 10.49 -10.46
CA ILE A 3 -9.00 9.99 -10.88
C ILE A 3 -9.68 9.48 -9.63
N VAL A 4 -10.53 10.30 -9.03
CA VAL A 4 -11.40 9.87 -7.94
C VAL A 4 -12.59 9.15 -8.58
N GLN A 5 -12.58 7.83 -8.55
CA GLN A 5 -13.77 7.05 -8.90
C GLN A 5 -14.65 6.92 -7.67
N GLU A 6 -15.87 7.45 -7.74
CA GLU A 6 -16.86 7.39 -6.67
C GLU A 6 -17.54 6.01 -6.69
N ILE A 7 -17.49 5.27 -5.57
CA ILE A 7 -18.22 4.02 -5.41
C ILE A 7 -19.56 4.33 -4.75
N LYS A 8 -20.68 4.17 -5.46
CA LYS A 8 -22.03 4.19 -4.91
C LYS A 8 -22.65 2.80 -4.90
N ASN A 9 -23.08 2.34 -3.75
CA ASN A 9 -23.76 1.05 -3.55
C ASN A 9 -22.95 -0.17 -4.01
N GLY A 10 -21.61 -0.16 -3.85
CA GLY A 10 -20.76 -1.28 -4.22
C GLY A 10 -20.51 -1.41 -5.73
N GLN A 11 -20.93 -0.44 -6.54
CA GLN A 11 -20.62 -0.38 -7.96
C GLN A 11 -19.78 0.87 -8.26
N VAL A 12 -18.73 0.67 -9.05
CA VAL A 12 -17.89 1.76 -9.60
C VAL A 12 -18.75 2.55 -10.59
N VAL A 13 -18.97 3.82 -10.32
CA VAL A 13 -19.66 4.71 -11.27
C VAL A 13 -18.64 5.15 -12.30
N ASP A 14 -18.71 4.51 -13.48
CA ASP A 14 -17.84 4.81 -14.62
C ASP A 14 -18.24 6.16 -15.22
N ASN A 15 -17.45 7.19 -14.92
CA ASN A 15 -17.66 8.54 -15.45
C ASN A 15 -16.53 8.92 -16.44
N SER A 16 -16.01 7.96 -17.16
CA SER A 16 -14.93 8.19 -18.13
C SER A 16 -15.38 7.90 -19.56
N ALA A 17 -15.73 8.98 -20.25
CA ALA A 17 -15.34 9.12 -21.64
C ALA A 17 -13.81 9.34 -21.68
N SER A 18 -13.00 8.38 -21.26
CA SER A 18 -11.55 8.37 -21.40
C SER A 18 -11.18 7.54 -22.61
N GLN A 19 -10.66 8.24 -23.59
CA GLN A 19 -10.03 7.66 -24.77
C GLN A 19 -8.99 6.61 -24.33
N LYS A 20 -9.24 5.38 -24.75
CA LYS A 20 -8.34 4.26 -24.69
C LYS A 20 -7.06 4.65 -25.45
N LYS A 21 -6.04 5.15 -24.76
CA LYS A 21 -4.68 5.15 -25.29
C LYS A 21 -4.24 3.71 -25.33
N THR A 22 -4.33 3.13 -26.49
CA THR A 22 -3.76 1.81 -26.78
C THR A 22 -2.25 1.92 -26.58
N ASP A 23 -1.68 1.07 -25.75
CA ASP A 23 -0.23 0.90 -25.58
C ASP A 23 0.38 0.53 -26.93
N GLU A 24 0.84 1.54 -27.69
CA GLU A 24 1.51 1.35 -28.97
C GLU A 24 2.90 0.70 -28.83
N SER A 25 3.49 0.71 -27.62
CA SER A 25 4.86 0.23 -27.46
C SER A 25 4.97 -1.29 -27.31
N THR A 26 4.07 -1.93 -26.57
CA THR A 26 4.07 -3.40 -26.37
C THR A 26 3.60 -4.15 -27.61
N THR A 27 2.63 -3.60 -28.34
CA THR A 27 2.18 -4.17 -29.62
C THR A 27 3.25 -4.05 -30.69
N LYS A 28 4.01 -2.97 -30.70
CA LYS A 28 5.08 -2.75 -31.69
C LYS A 28 6.21 -3.76 -31.55
N ASN A 29 6.67 -4.01 -30.32
CA ASN A 29 7.74 -4.98 -30.05
C ASN A 29 7.32 -6.43 -30.37
N ALA A 30 6.07 -6.80 -30.09
CA ALA A 30 5.55 -8.14 -30.43
C ALA A 30 5.45 -8.35 -31.95
N TYR A 31 5.03 -7.32 -32.70
CA TYR A 31 4.96 -7.35 -34.15
C TYR A 31 6.36 -7.42 -34.78
N ASP A 32 7.32 -6.65 -34.27
CA ASP A 32 8.68 -6.64 -34.77
C ASP A 32 9.36 -8.02 -34.59
N LYS A 33 9.11 -8.70 -33.48
CA LYS A 33 9.60 -10.05 -33.18
C LYS A 33 9.00 -11.10 -34.13
N GLU A 34 7.69 -11.05 -34.36
CA GLU A 34 7.03 -12.02 -35.27
C GLU A 34 7.41 -11.77 -36.73
N MET A 35 7.48 -10.53 -37.17
CA MET A 35 7.98 -10.18 -38.51
C MET A 35 9.42 -10.61 -38.72
N PHE A 36 10.27 -10.40 -37.71
CA PHE A 36 11.68 -10.82 -37.80
C PHE A 36 11.82 -12.34 -37.87
N LEU A 37 11.08 -13.11 -37.07
CA LEU A 37 11.10 -14.57 -37.17
C LEU A 37 10.63 -15.08 -38.53
N LYS A 38 9.63 -14.43 -39.13
CA LYS A 38 9.18 -14.73 -40.51
C LYS A 38 10.25 -14.42 -41.54
N LEU A 39 10.97 -13.30 -41.40
CA LEU A 39 12.09 -12.93 -42.25
C LEU A 39 13.24 -13.94 -42.14
N LEU A 40 13.61 -14.31 -40.89
CA LEU A 40 14.65 -15.29 -40.64
C LEU A 40 14.34 -16.67 -41.27
N VAL A 41 13.09 -17.12 -41.15
CA VAL A 41 12.64 -18.39 -41.77
C VAL A 41 12.67 -18.25 -43.29
N ALA A 42 12.33 -17.12 -43.87
CA ALA A 42 12.41 -16.89 -45.31
C ALA A 42 13.88 -16.86 -45.79
N GLU A 43 14.79 -16.20 -45.07
CA GLU A 43 16.20 -16.19 -45.36
C GLU A 43 16.83 -17.59 -45.27
N MET A 44 16.46 -18.38 -44.23
CA MET A 44 16.94 -19.78 -44.12
C MET A 44 16.47 -20.66 -45.27
N GLN A 45 15.32 -20.36 -45.92
CA GLN A 45 14.84 -21.10 -47.06
C GLN A 45 15.61 -20.77 -48.37
N TYR A 46 16.26 -19.61 -48.44
CA TYR A 46 16.97 -19.12 -49.63
C TYR A 46 18.52 -19.08 -49.46
N GLN A 47 19.06 -19.42 -48.26
CA GLN A 47 20.51 -19.35 -48.03
C GLN A 47 21.25 -20.59 -48.59
N ASP A 48 22.42 -20.29 -49.16
CA ASP A 48 23.41 -21.33 -49.58
C ASP A 48 24.02 -21.97 -48.32
N PRO A 49 23.98 -23.30 -48.18
CA PRO A 49 24.47 -23.99 -46.99
C PRO A 49 25.98 -23.84 -46.69
N LEU A 50 26.72 -23.17 -47.55
CA LEU A 50 28.20 -23.05 -47.44
C LEU A 50 28.72 -21.78 -46.78
N GLU A 51 27.88 -20.76 -46.51
CA GLU A 51 28.27 -19.55 -45.80
C GLU A 51 27.23 -19.15 -44.73
N PRO A 52 27.23 -19.75 -43.54
CA PRO A 52 26.37 -19.30 -42.43
C PRO A 52 26.96 -18.09 -41.72
N THR A 53 26.78 -16.90 -42.25
CA THR A 53 27.29 -15.68 -41.61
C THR A 53 26.16 -14.73 -41.18
N SER A 54 26.36 -14.09 -40.05
CA SER A 54 25.66 -12.96 -39.40
C SER A 54 24.35 -13.18 -38.65
N ASN A 55 23.55 -14.18 -38.93
CA ASN A 55 22.27 -14.33 -38.26
C ASN A 55 22.34 -14.83 -36.79
N THR A 56 23.47 -15.40 -36.38
CA THR A 56 23.70 -15.95 -35.03
C THR A 56 23.74 -14.83 -33.96
N GLU A 57 24.31 -13.67 -34.33
CA GLU A 57 24.37 -12.52 -33.41
C GLU A 57 22.94 -11.95 -33.15
N TYR A 58 22.17 -11.76 -34.21
CA TYR A 58 20.79 -11.27 -34.08
C TYR A 58 19.87 -12.23 -33.31
N VAL A 59 20.02 -13.54 -33.54
CA VAL A 59 19.27 -14.56 -32.76
C VAL A 59 19.65 -14.50 -31.28
N SER A 60 20.93 -14.28 -30.98
CA SER A 60 21.42 -14.11 -29.61
C SER A 60 20.87 -12.84 -28.94
N GLU A 61 20.84 -11.73 -29.70
CA GLU A 61 20.22 -10.48 -29.22
C GLU A 61 18.72 -10.67 -28.94
N LEU A 62 17.97 -11.30 -29.85
CA LEU A 62 16.56 -11.58 -29.69
C LEU A 62 16.27 -12.51 -28.49
N ALA A 63 17.13 -13.52 -28.30
CA ALA A 63 17.06 -14.37 -27.12
C ALA A 63 17.27 -13.55 -25.83
N SER A 64 18.22 -12.61 -25.84
CA SER A 64 18.49 -11.71 -24.74
C SER A 64 17.31 -10.77 -24.46
N PHE A 65 16.71 -10.17 -25.51
CA PHE A 65 15.49 -9.38 -25.37
C PHE A 65 14.33 -10.18 -24.82
N SER A 66 14.14 -11.41 -25.31
CA SER A 66 13.06 -12.29 -24.79
C SER A 66 13.28 -12.66 -23.31
N GLN A 67 14.53 -12.80 -22.87
CA GLN A 67 14.84 -13.00 -21.46
C GLN A 67 14.53 -11.75 -20.63
N ILE A 68 14.84 -10.56 -21.14
CA ILE A 68 14.51 -9.28 -20.46
C ILE A 68 13.00 -9.13 -20.33
N GLU A 69 12.23 -9.38 -21.40
CA GLU A 69 10.77 -9.35 -21.37
C GLU A 69 10.20 -10.36 -20.34
N ALA A 70 10.73 -11.57 -20.29
CA ALA A 70 10.32 -12.57 -19.32
C ALA A 70 10.61 -12.11 -17.87
N VAL A 71 11.77 -11.50 -17.62
CA VAL A 71 12.12 -10.94 -16.31
C VAL A 71 11.18 -9.79 -15.95
N GLN A 72 10.87 -8.88 -16.87
CA GLN A 72 9.93 -7.79 -16.63
C GLN A 72 8.51 -8.30 -16.33
N ALA A 73 8.06 -9.34 -17.05
CA ALA A 73 6.77 -9.98 -16.78
C ALA A 73 6.72 -10.59 -15.36
N VAL A 74 7.82 -11.25 -14.94
CA VAL A 74 7.92 -11.79 -13.58
C VAL A 74 7.93 -10.68 -12.53
N GLN A 75 8.63 -9.57 -12.78
CA GLN A 75 8.63 -8.40 -11.88
C GLN A 75 7.23 -7.82 -11.74
N GLY A 76 6.48 -7.66 -12.83
CA GLY A 76 5.08 -7.20 -12.79
C GLY A 76 4.18 -8.13 -11.98
N GLN A 77 4.33 -9.45 -12.15
CA GLN A 77 3.57 -10.42 -11.36
C GLN A 77 3.95 -10.36 -9.87
N MET A 78 5.23 -10.17 -9.56
CA MET A 78 5.70 -10.07 -8.18
C MET A 78 5.16 -8.81 -7.49
N SER A 79 5.13 -7.67 -8.19
CA SER A 79 4.49 -6.44 -7.71
C SER A 79 3.00 -6.62 -7.47
N THR A 80 2.31 -7.34 -8.35
CA THR A 80 0.88 -7.68 -8.17
C THR A 80 0.63 -8.52 -6.92
N ILE A 81 1.46 -9.54 -6.69
CA ILE A 81 1.36 -10.38 -5.49
C ILE A 81 1.62 -9.56 -4.23
N GLN A 82 2.65 -8.72 -4.26
CA GLN A 82 2.97 -7.82 -3.14
C GLN A 82 1.80 -6.90 -2.84
N ALA A 83 1.27 -6.19 -3.83
CA ALA A 83 0.15 -5.27 -3.66
C ALA A 83 -1.09 -5.98 -3.11
N ASN A 84 -1.44 -7.16 -3.65
CA ASN A 84 -2.58 -7.94 -3.16
C ASN A 84 -2.41 -8.37 -1.70
N SER A 85 -1.17 -8.60 -1.24
CA SER A 85 -0.90 -8.95 0.16
C SER A 85 -1.12 -7.79 1.13
N LEU A 86 -1.21 -6.56 0.63
CA LEU A 86 -1.45 -5.36 1.41
C LEU A 86 -2.93 -5.11 1.70
N VAL A 87 -3.84 -5.71 0.92
CA VAL A 87 -5.29 -5.54 1.14
C VAL A 87 -5.68 -5.98 2.55
N GLY A 88 -6.35 -5.09 3.27
CA GLY A 88 -6.73 -5.29 4.66
C GLY A 88 -5.62 -5.01 5.68
N LYS A 89 -4.39 -4.73 5.25
CA LYS A 89 -3.29 -4.30 6.12
C LYS A 89 -3.36 -2.80 6.38
N TYR A 90 -2.79 -2.39 7.50
CA TYR A 90 -2.58 -0.99 7.82
C TYR A 90 -1.25 -0.53 7.25
N VAL A 91 -1.25 0.54 6.49
CA VAL A 91 -0.07 1.06 5.81
C VAL A 91 0.20 2.51 6.21
N ILE A 92 1.46 2.88 6.13
CA ILE A 92 1.92 4.26 6.20
C ILE A 92 2.52 4.59 4.85
N LEU A 93 2.03 5.65 4.23
CA LEU A 93 2.45 6.15 2.92
C LEU A 93 3.14 7.50 3.12
N LEU A 94 4.14 7.79 2.31
CA LEU A 94 4.81 9.09 2.27
C LEU A 94 4.53 9.75 0.92
N GLU A 95 3.70 10.79 0.91
CA GLU A 95 3.38 11.59 -0.28
C GLU A 95 3.62 13.07 0.04
N ASP A 96 4.37 13.76 -0.79
CA ASP A 96 4.69 15.20 -0.65
C ASP A 96 5.22 15.57 0.76
N ASP A 97 6.14 14.76 1.29
CA ASP A 97 6.68 14.90 2.65
C ASP A 97 5.64 14.79 3.78
N GLN A 98 4.46 14.23 3.49
CA GLN A 98 3.42 13.99 4.48
C GLN A 98 3.18 12.49 4.66
N TYR A 99 3.11 12.06 5.92
CA TYR A 99 2.74 10.71 6.26
C TYR A 99 1.22 10.55 6.29
N ILE A 100 0.74 9.60 5.51
CA ILE A 100 -0.67 9.22 5.42
C ILE A 100 -0.78 7.79 5.91
N SER A 101 -1.64 7.55 6.89
CA SER A 101 -1.83 6.22 7.44
C SER A 101 -3.28 5.77 7.27
N GLY A 102 -3.48 4.49 7.03
CA GLY A 102 -4.80 3.91 6.89
C GLY A 102 -4.76 2.45 6.46
N LYS A 103 -5.94 1.84 6.42
CA LYS A 103 -6.12 0.48 5.94
C LYS A 103 -6.24 0.48 4.43
N VAL A 104 -5.61 -0.50 3.78
CA VAL A 104 -5.76 -0.70 2.33
C VAL A 104 -7.10 -1.38 2.07
N ASP A 105 -8.01 -0.67 1.39
CA ASP A 105 -9.33 -1.18 1.03
C ASP A 105 -9.25 -2.15 -0.16
N TYR A 106 -8.52 -1.74 -1.19
CA TYR A 106 -8.26 -2.53 -2.39
C TYR A 106 -6.98 -2.04 -3.09
N VAL A 107 -6.52 -2.81 -4.04
CA VAL A 107 -5.43 -2.44 -4.95
C VAL A 107 -5.93 -2.48 -6.39
N MET A 108 -5.38 -1.63 -7.23
CA MET A 108 -5.68 -1.62 -8.65
C MET A 108 -4.43 -1.36 -9.49
N THR A 109 -4.50 -1.77 -10.74
CA THR A 109 -3.45 -1.49 -11.72
C THR A 109 -4.04 -0.57 -12.80
N GLU A 110 -3.37 0.53 -13.07
CA GLU A 110 -3.70 1.45 -14.15
C GLU A 110 -2.40 1.84 -14.87
N ASP A 111 -2.39 1.78 -16.20
CA ASP A 111 -1.21 2.07 -17.04
C ASP A 111 0.08 1.34 -16.60
N ASN A 112 -0.07 0.07 -16.18
CA ASN A 112 1.02 -0.78 -15.65
C ASN A 112 1.64 -0.29 -14.33
N GLU A 113 1.03 0.68 -13.67
CA GLU A 113 1.37 1.14 -12.33
C GLU A 113 0.37 0.60 -11.30
N MET A 114 0.86 0.33 -10.09
CA MET A 114 0.05 -0.18 -8.99
C MET A 114 -0.37 0.95 -8.06
N PHE A 115 -1.65 0.93 -7.70
CA PHE A 115 -2.23 1.90 -6.77
C PHE A 115 -2.89 1.19 -5.58
N LEU A 116 -2.75 1.80 -4.42
CA LEU A 116 -3.38 1.39 -3.16
C LEU A 116 -4.53 2.35 -2.86
N SER A 117 -5.72 1.83 -2.57
CA SER A 117 -6.81 2.64 -2.02
C SER A 117 -6.69 2.71 -0.51
N VAL A 118 -6.49 3.92 0.02
CA VAL A 118 -6.40 4.20 1.45
C VAL A 118 -7.24 5.44 1.76
N ASN A 119 -8.15 5.36 2.72
CA ASN A 119 -9.04 6.46 3.09
C ASN A 119 -9.83 7.03 1.89
N ASN A 120 -10.33 6.18 0.99
CA ASN A 120 -11.05 6.53 -0.24
C ASN A 120 -10.24 7.34 -1.26
N LYS A 121 -8.91 7.29 -1.20
CA LYS A 121 -8.00 7.96 -2.14
C LYS A 121 -6.99 6.94 -2.68
N LEU A 122 -6.58 7.11 -3.93
CA LEU A 122 -5.59 6.27 -4.57
C LEU A 122 -4.20 6.87 -4.39
N TYR A 123 -3.25 6.02 -4.04
CA TYR A 123 -1.84 6.33 -3.87
C TYR A 123 -1.00 5.33 -4.65
N SER A 124 0.07 5.77 -5.29
CA SER A 124 1.01 4.85 -5.92
C SER A 124 1.62 3.92 -4.87
N ILE A 125 1.84 2.66 -5.23
CA ILE A 125 2.54 1.71 -4.35
C ILE A 125 3.96 2.19 -3.99
N ASP A 126 4.56 3.03 -4.83
CA ASP A 126 5.89 3.59 -4.59
C ASP A 126 5.94 4.57 -3.40
N THR A 127 4.77 5.07 -2.96
CA THR A 127 4.66 5.91 -1.75
C THR A 127 4.64 5.09 -0.46
N LEU A 128 4.65 3.75 -0.56
CA LEU A 128 4.60 2.86 0.60
C LEU A 128 5.88 2.99 1.43
N ASP A 129 5.75 3.53 2.65
CA ASP A 129 6.84 3.62 3.62
C ASP A 129 6.89 2.37 4.50
N SER A 130 5.77 2.00 5.12
CA SER A 130 5.72 0.85 6.02
C SER A 130 4.35 0.17 6.04
N VAL A 131 4.37 -1.10 6.46
CA VAL A 131 3.19 -1.95 6.63
C VAL A 131 3.17 -2.43 8.07
N CYS A 132 2.04 -2.28 8.75
CA CYS A 132 1.88 -2.75 10.11
C CYS A 132 0.53 -3.45 10.32
N ASP A 133 0.44 -4.12 11.43
CA ASP A 133 -0.84 -4.63 11.93
C ASP A 133 -1.68 -3.46 12.48
N GLU A 134 -3.00 -3.52 12.29
CA GLU A 134 -3.92 -2.48 12.75
C GLU A 134 -3.89 -2.33 14.28
N ASP A 135 -3.90 -3.45 15.01
CA ASP A 135 -3.83 -3.43 16.48
C ASP A 135 -2.51 -2.86 16.99
N TYR A 136 -1.40 -3.13 16.29
CA TYR A 136 -0.10 -2.53 16.61
C TYR A 136 -0.15 -1.02 16.45
N TYR A 137 -0.58 -0.52 15.28
CA TYR A 137 -0.63 0.91 15.01
C TYR A 137 -1.59 1.64 15.96
N MET A 138 -2.80 1.11 16.09
CA MET A 138 -3.81 1.68 17.01
C MET A 138 -3.39 1.57 18.46
N GLY A 139 -2.66 0.53 18.83
CA GLY A 139 -2.08 0.36 20.16
C GLY A 139 -1.12 1.49 20.54
N VAL A 140 -0.17 1.78 19.65
CA VAL A 140 0.79 2.90 19.84
C VAL A 140 0.06 4.24 19.92
N LEU A 141 -0.87 4.49 18.99
CA LEU A 141 -1.64 5.73 18.92
C LEU A 141 -2.52 5.93 20.16
N ASN A 142 -3.25 4.88 20.56
CA ASN A 142 -4.13 4.92 21.72
C ASN A 142 -3.35 5.07 23.03
N ALA A 143 -2.19 4.42 23.17
CA ALA A 143 -1.32 4.58 24.32
C ALA A 143 -0.80 6.02 24.47
N GLN A 144 -0.41 6.63 23.36
CA GLN A 144 -0.02 8.04 23.34
C GLN A 144 -1.19 8.96 23.71
N THR A 145 -2.35 8.75 23.09
CA THR A 145 -3.57 9.53 23.38
C THR A 145 -3.97 9.40 24.85
N PHE A 146 -3.96 8.19 25.40
CA PHE A 146 -4.25 7.95 26.81
C PHE A 146 -3.25 8.66 27.74
N THR A 147 -1.96 8.59 27.40
CA THR A 147 -0.93 9.32 28.15
C THR A 147 -1.17 10.83 28.13
N ASP A 148 -1.57 11.38 26.99
CA ASP A 148 -1.83 12.81 26.85
C ASP A 148 -3.15 13.23 27.56
N MET A 149 -4.14 12.33 27.63
CA MET A 149 -5.32 12.55 28.48
C MET A 149 -4.90 12.63 29.95
N LEU A 150 -4.08 11.70 30.44
CA LEU A 150 -3.62 11.70 31.84
C LEU A 150 -2.78 12.94 32.20
N LYS A 151 -1.93 13.43 31.29
CA LYS A 151 -1.15 14.68 31.50
C LYS A 151 -2.02 15.91 31.68
N LYS A 152 -3.24 15.90 31.13
CA LYS A 152 -4.21 17.01 31.29
C LYS A 152 -5.02 16.94 32.58
N LEU A 153 -4.95 15.79 33.29
CA LEU A 153 -5.60 15.64 34.59
C LEU A 153 -4.78 16.30 35.70
N PRO A 154 -5.43 16.77 36.77
CA PRO A 154 -4.73 17.25 37.96
C PRO A 154 -3.97 16.12 38.65
N THR A 155 -3.02 16.46 39.48
CA THR A 155 -2.34 15.48 40.35
C THR A 155 -3.29 14.98 41.43
N VAL A 156 -2.98 13.84 42.04
CA VAL A 156 -3.75 13.28 43.16
C VAL A 156 -3.95 14.29 44.31
N TYR A 157 -3.02 15.26 44.46
CA TYR A 157 -3.08 16.28 45.51
C TYR A 157 -3.95 17.49 45.17
N THR A 158 -4.15 17.78 43.87
CA THR A 158 -4.91 18.92 43.38
C THR A 158 -6.28 18.54 42.80
N LEU A 159 -6.61 17.24 42.87
CA LEU A 159 -7.83 16.67 42.34
C LEU A 159 -9.07 17.22 43.08
N THR A 160 -10.07 17.56 42.31
CA THR A 160 -11.40 18.03 42.78
C THR A 160 -12.52 17.18 42.18
N THR A 161 -13.73 17.26 42.77
CA THR A 161 -14.90 16.58 42.22
C THR A 161 -15.29 17.08 40.82
N ALA A 162 -14.86 18.28 40.43
CA ALA A 162 -15.10 18.81 39.06
C ALA A 162 -14.29 18.05 37.99
N ASP A 163 -13.32 17.26 38.37
CA ASP A 163 -12.46 16.48 37.42
C ASP A 163 -12.95 15.04 37.24
N GLU A 164 -14.02 14.64 37.94
CA GLU A 164 -14.59 13.29 37.91
C GLU A 164 -14.93 12.84 36.49
N ASP A 165 -15.56 13.68 35.70
CA ASP A 165 -15.96 13.34 34.33
C ASP A 165 -14.76 13.06 33.42
N LYS A 166 -13.66 13.83 33.56
CA LYS A 166 -12.43 13.62 32.79
C LYS A 166 -11.75 12.31 33.15
N ILE A 167 -11.79 11.92 34.43
CA ILE A 167 -11.22 10.64 34.89
C ILE A 167 -12.05 9.48 34.35
N LYS A 168 -13.38 9.58 34.40
CA LYS A 168 -14.29 8.59 33.80
C LYS A 168 -14.08 8.46 32.30
N GLU A 169 -13.86 9.56 31.61
CA GLU A 169 -13.56 9.56 30.18
C GLU A 169 -12.25 8.82 29.89
N ALA A 170 -11.18 9.09 30.65
CA ALA A 170 -9.92 8.41 30.51
C ALA A 170 -10.04 6.89 30.80
N ARG A 171 -10.83 6.50 31.83
CA ARG A 171 -11.13 5.09 32.11
C ARG A 171 -11.88 4.44 30.94
N LYS A 172 -12.95 5.07 30.47
CA LYS A 172 -13.73 4.58 29.33
C LYS A 172 -12.87 4.40 28.09
N PHE A 173 -11.95 5.32 27.82
CA PHE A 173 -11.03 5.23 26.72
C PHE A 173 -10.09 4.04 26.86
N TYR A 174 -9.50 3.85 28.04
CA TYR A 174 -8.62 2.71 28.32
C TYR A 174 -9.37 1.37 28.19
N ASP A 175 -10.58 1.28 28.75
CA ASP A 175 -11.36 0.04 28.75
C ASP A 175 -11.85 -0.34 27.33
N ALA A 176 -12.03 0.64 26.45
CA ALA A 176 -12.40 0.43 25.04
C ALA A 176 -11.24 -0.14 24.19
N MET A 177 -10.00 -0.11 24.67
CA MET A 177 -8.86 -0.70 23.96
C MET A 177 -8.93 -2.23 23.98
N THR A 178 -8.50 -2.86 22.88
CA THR A 178 -8.28 -4.32 22.87
C THR A 178 -7.13 -4.73 23.80
N ASP A 179 -7.07 -6.01 24.15
CA ASP A 179 -5.97 -6.53 24.98
C ASP A 179 -4.60 -6.36 24.30
N GLY A 180 -4.55 -6.47 22.97
CA GLY A 180 -3.36 -6.19 22.18
C GLY A 180 -2.92 -4.72 22.28
N GLN A 181 -3.86 -3.79 22.22
CA GLN A 181 -3.60 -2.35 22.32
C GLN A 181 -3.17 -1.93 23.74
N LYS A 182 -3.76 -2.53 24.77
CA LYS A 182 -3.40 -2.27 26.17
C LYS A 182 -1.95 -2.59 26.51
N GLN A 183 -1.30 -3.50 25.77
CA GLN A 183 0.12 -3.84 25.97
C GLN A 183 1.06 -2.67 25.70
N PHE A 184 0.64 -1.67 24.90
CA PHE A 184 1.43 -0.47 24.61
C PHE A 184 1.29 0.61 25.69
N VAL A 185 0.31 0.49 26.58
CA VAL A 185 0.11 1.46 27.67
C VAL A 185 1.08 1.15 28.80
N SER A 186 1.80 2.16 29.28
CA SER A 186 2.74 1.97 30.38
C SER A 186 2.01 1.62 31.70
N ALA A 187 2.60 0.75 32.50
CA ALA A 187 2.06 0.39 33.81
C ALA A 187 1.91 1.61 34.73
N ASP A 188 2.80 2.58 34.61
CA ASP A 188 2.74 3.85 35.36
C ASP A 188 1.51 4.67 35.02
N SER A 189 1.11 4.71 33.73
CA SER A 189 -0.11 5.39 33.29
C SER A 189 -1.35 4.73 33.89
N VAL A 190 -1.42 3.41 33.88
CA VAL A 190 -2.54 2.66 34.49
C VAL A 190 -2.61 2.89 35.99
N THR A 191 -1.48 2.84 36.69
CA THR A 191 -1.37 3.10 38.12
C THR A 191 -1.77 4.52 38.48
N THR A 192 -1.40 5.49 37.62
CA THR A 192 -1.78 6.90 37.80
C THR A 192 -3.31 7.06 37.74
N LEU A 193 -3.95 6.46 36.73
CA LEU A 193 -5.41 6.50 36.61
C LEU A 193 -6.08 5.88 37.84
N GLN A 194 -5.62 4.71 38.30
CA GLN A 194 -6.15 4.04 39.47
C GLN A 194 -6.10 4.91 40.73
N LYS A 195 -4.94 5.54 40.99
CA LYS A 195 -4.78 6.47 42.12
C LYS A 195 -5.72 7.68 42.06
N LEU A 196 -5.98 8.19 40.87
CA LEU A 196 -6.93 9.31 40.69
C LEU A 196 -8.37 8.85 40.96
N GLU A 197 -8.73 7.62 40.55
CA GLU A 197 -10.05 7.04 40.81
C GLU A 197 -10.25 6.75 42.32
N GLU A 198 -9.27 6.17 42.98
CA GLU A 198 -9.31 5.89 44.42
C GLU A 198 -9.49 7.16 45.26
N ARG A 199 -8.95 8.27 44.80
CA ARG A 199 -9.05 9.57 45.51
C ARG A 199 -10.44 10.21 45.40
N LEU A 200 -11.23 9.86 44.36
CA LEU A 200 -12.59 10.36 44.14
C LEU A 200 -13.68 9.55 44.88
N GLN A 201 -13.35 8.35 45.35
CA GLN A 201 -14.21 7.51 46.18
C GLN A 201 -14.18 7.99 47.65
#